data_a0ca242022b863cf30df2149d4be4f0f
#
_entry.id   a0ca242022b863cf30df2149d4be4f0f
#
_cell.length_a   1.000
_cell.length_b   1.000
_cell.length_c   1.000
_cell.angle_alpha   90.00
_cell.angle_beta   90.00
_cell.angle_gamma   90.00
#
_symmetry.space_group_name_H-M   'P 1'
#
loop_
_entity.id
_entity.type
_entity.pdbx_description
1 polymer ?
#
loop_
_entity_poly.entity_id
_entity_poly.type
_entity_poly.pdbx_seq_one_letter_code
_entity_poly.pdbx_strand_id
1 'polypeptide(L)'
;HVRSRRQRQMCIRDSYKGEAVPLKRKYIDAMDTHGRDGMGESFYPEVSWPKQNKDAVEFLEELLEKEKISIIALGPMTNLASLFLKRPDLIEQIDELVSMGGSFKSHGNCSPVAEYNYWCDPHGAAVCYEAFAKAGKKIHMIGLDVTRKIVLTPNILEYICRLDPKTGEFIRRITGFYMDFHWEYEGIIGCVINDPLAVAYFTDRDMCTGFDSFTAVETEGISIGQTVVDSMNFWKKEPNSHILTETDGKQFMKLFLSRILKKNDGSRYREEDLDLLDEL
;
A
#
# COMPACT_ATOMS: atom_id res chain seq x y z
N HIS A 1 -14.20 8.41 30.76
CA HIS A 1 -14.55 9.40 29.72
C HIS A 1 -13.45 9.62 28.66
N VAL A 2 -12.16 9.53 29.01
CA VAL A 2 -11.05 9.69 28.05
C VAL A 2 -10.98 8.52 27.06
N ARG A 3 -11.26 7.28 27.50
CA ARG A 3 -11.32 6.11 26.62
C ARG A 3 -12.45 6.21 25.58
N SER A 4 -13.58 6.78 25.96
CA SER A 4 -14.73 6.90 25.05
C SER A 4 -14.50 7.91 23.93
N ARG A 5 -13.75 8.98 24.14
CA ARG A 5 -13.37 9.95 23.09
C ARG A 5 -12.37 9.38 22.11
N ARG A 6 -11.33 8.66 22.58
CA ARG A 6 -10.37 7.97 21.70
C ARG A 6 -11.06 6.84 20.90
N GLN A 7 -11.95 6.05 21.49
CA GLN A 7 -12.71 5.04 20.79
C GLN A 7 -13.68 5.62 19.77
N ARG A 8 -14.29 6.77 20.03
CA ARG A 8 -15.15 7.46 19.05
C ARG A 8 -14.35 8.06 17.90
N GLN A 9 -13.15 8.59 18.15
CA GLN A 9 -12.26 9.08 17.10
C GLN A 9 -11.75 7.95 16.19
N MET A 10 -11.52 6.74 16.72
CA MET A 10 -11.16 5.57 15.91
C MET A 10 -12.31 5.03 15.03
N CYS A 11 -13.56 5.44 15.26
CA CYS A 11 -14.72 5.05 14.46
C CYS A 11 -15.11 6.08 13.39
N ILE A 12 -14.51 7.28 13.40
CA ILE A 12 -14.75 8.32 12.40
C ILE A 12 -13.82 8.03 11.22
N ARG A 13 -14.39 7.63 10.09
CA ARG A 13 -13.69 7.45 8.82
C ARG A 13 -14.09 8.61 7.92
N ASP A 14 -13.27 9.64 7.91
CA ASP A 14 -13.44 10.72 6.96
C ASP A 14 -12.78 10.35 5.63
N SER A 15 -13.36 10.84 4.55
CA SER A 15 -12.80 10.67 3.21
C SER A 15 -12.66 12.04 2.56
N TYR A 16 -11.45 12.33 2.10
CA TYR A 16 -11.08 13.58 1.47
C TYR A 16 -10.66 13.33 0.03
N LYS A 17 -11.03 14.25 -0.87
CA LYS A 17 -10.65 14.15 -2.27
C LYS A 17 -9.16 14.45 -2.42
N GLY A 18 -8.39 13.50 -2.97
CA GLY A 18 -6.99 13.70 -3.32
C GLY A 18 -6.77 14.43 -4.64
N GLU A 19 -5.50 14.64 -4.96
CA GLU A 19 -5.08 15.17 -6.26
C GLU A 19 -5.61 14.30 -7.41
N ALA A 20 -6.05 14.95 -8.47
CA ALA A 20 -6.67 14.23 -9.59
C ALA A 20 -5.67 13.74 -10.64
N VAL A 21 -4.47 14.31 -10.65
CA VAL A 21 -3.42 14.03 -11.63
C VAL A 21 -2.05 14.02 -10.97
N PRO A 22 -1.06 13.29 -11.54
CA PRO A 22 0.32 13.32 -11.09
C PRO A 22 0.93 14.73 -11.19
N LEU A 23 2.01 14.99 -10.45
CA LEU A 23 2.65 16.33 -10.43
C LEU A 23 3.08 16.84 -11.80
N LYS A 24 3.62 15.99 -12.65
CA LYS A 24 4.09 16.41 -13.98
C LYS A 24 3.68 15.46 -15.11
N ARG A 25 3.52 14.18 -14.79
CA ARG A 25 3.23 13.18 -15.80
C ARG A 25 1.75 13.21 -16.18
N LYS A 26 1.42 12.84 -17.43
CA LYS A 26 0.04 12.57 -17.80
C LYS A 26 -0.46 11.36 -16.98
N TYR A 27 -1.65 11.47 -16.41
CA TYR A 27 -2.29 10.35 -15.69
C TYR A 27 -2.52 9.16 -16.63
N ILE A 28 -2.17 8.00 -16.15
CA ILE A 28 -2.42 6.70 -16.80
C ILE A 28 -3.14 5.86 -15.75
N ASP A 29 -4.33 5.42 -16.07
CA ASP A 29 -5.13 4.59 -15.16
C ASP A 29 -4.66 3.13 -15.14
N ALA A 30 -5.27 2.32 -14.27
CA ALA A 30 -5.02 0.89 -14.14
C ALA A 30 -6.29 0.06 -14.42
N MET A 31 -7.10 0.49 -15.39
CA MET A 31 -8.32 -0.23 -15.76
C MET A 31 -8.04 -1.62 -16.33
N ASP A 32 -6.89 -1.82 -16.95
CA ASP A 32 -6.41 -3.12 -17.42
C ASP A 32 -6.10 -4.10 -16.28
N THR A 33 -5.76 -3.58 -15.11
CA THR A 33 -5.39 -4.36 -13.91
C THR A 33 -6.56 -4.54 -12.95
N HIS A 34 -7.33 -3.48 -12.71
CA HIS A 34 -8.38 -3.43 -11.68
C HIS A 34 -9.81 -3.37 -12.23
N GLY A 35 -9.98 -3.45 -13.56
CA GLY A 35 -11.29 -3.30 -14.20
C GLY A 35 -11.78 -1.85 -14.24
N ARG A 36 -12.84 -1.59 -15.03
CA ARG A 36 -13.36 -0.23 -15.27
C ARG A 36 -13.94 0.44 -14.04
N ASP A 37 -14.41 -0.34 -13.07
CA ASP A 37 -14.96 0.15 -11.79
C ASP A 37 -13.90 0.25 -10.69
N GLY A 38 -12.64 -0.16 -10.97
CA GLY A 38 -11.56 -0.23 -10.01
C GLY A 38 -11.74 -1.31 -8.93
N MET A 39 -12.73 -2.19 -9.11
CA MET A 39 -13.08 -3.26 -8.16
C MET A 39 -13.29 -4.61 -8.87
N GLY A 40 -12.49 -4.89 -9.90
CA GLY A 40 -12.50 -6.15 -10.61
C GLY A 40 -13.76 -6.39 -11.45
N GLU A 41 -14.37 -5.32 -11.97
CA GLU A 41 -15.65 -5.36 -12.71
C GLU A 41 -16.80 -6.01 -11.90
N SER A 42 -16.73 -5.88 -10.59
CA SER A 42 -17.76 -6.40 -9.69
C SER A 42 -19.06 -5.60 -9.72
N PHE A 43 -19.01 -4.35 -10.21
CA PHE A 43 -20.12 -3.42 -10.37
C PHE A 43 -21.02 -3.34 -9.12
N TYR A 44 -20.41 -3.24 -7.94
CA TYR A 44 -21.16 -2.99 -6.72
C TYR A 44 -21.88 -1.64 -6.80
N PRO A 45 -23.07 -1.51 -6.21
CA PRO A 45 -23.79 -0.24 -6.20
C PRO A 45 -22.94 0.88 -5.60
N GLU A 46 -23.03 2.07 -6.19
CA GLU A 46 -22.40 3.25 -5.62
C GLU A 46 -22.89 3.50 -4.20
N VAL A 47 -21.94 3.76 -3.31
CA VAL A 47 -22.25 4.12 -1.93
C VAL A 47 -22.25 5.63 -1.81
N SER A 48 -23.38 6.19 -1.39
CA SER A 48 -23.48 7.60 -1.04
C SER A 48 -22.75 7.80 0.30
N TRP A 49 -21.51 8.31 0.23
CA TRP A 49 -20.76 8.69 1.43
C TRP A 49 -20.63 10.23 1.46
N PRO A 50 -20.85 10.87 2.60
CA PRO A 50 -20.64 12.32 2.70
C PRO A 50 -19.16 12.62 2.46
N LYS A 51 -18.88 13.28 1.33
CA LYS A 51 -17.55 13.80 1.03
C LYS A 51 -17.31 15.04 1.89
N GLN A 52 -16.13 15.13 2.46
CA GLN A 52 -15.71 16.35 3.14
C GLN A 52 -15.50 17.49 2.10
N ASN A 53 -15.78 18.72 2.49
CA ASN A 53 -15.63 19.89 1.60
C ASN A 53 -14.17 20.28 1.34
N LYS A 54 -13.27 19.80 2.16
CA LYS A 54 -11.84 20.05 2.14
C LYS A 54 -11.15 18.99 1.29
N ASP A 55 -10.10 19.34 0.57
CA ASP A 55 -9.27 18.35 -0.10
C ASP A 55 -8.29 17.64 0.86
N ALA A 56 -7.64 16.57 0.39
CA ALA A 56 -6.76 15.75 1.20
C ALA A 56 -5.50 16.50 1.65
N VAL A 57 -4.94 17.40 0.81
CA VAL A 57 -3.73 18.16 1.12
C VAL A 57 -4.03 19.20 2.19
N GLU A 58 -5.13 19.94 2.07
CA GLU A 58 -5.58 20.89 3.10
C GLU A 58 -5.87 20.20 4.43
N PHE A 59 -6.51 19.02 4.38
CA PHE A 59 -6.77 18.23 5.59
C PHE A 59 -5.47 17.79 6.28
N LEU A 60 -4.52 17.26 5.51
CA LEU A 60 -3.23 16.82 6.06
C LEU A 60 -2.43 18.00 6.63
N GLU A 61 -2.43 19.15 5.95
CA GLU A 61 -1.79 20.38 6.45
C GLU A 61 -2.33 20.75 7.83
N GLU A 62 -3.64 20.89 7.97
CA GLU A 62 -4.26 21.26 9.24
C GLU A 62 -4.09 20.21 10.36
N LEU A 63 -4.05 18.92 9.98
CA LEU A 63 -3.84 17.86 10.95
C LEU A 63 -2.42 17.87 11.48
N LEU A 64 -1.43 17.98 10.60
CA LEU A 64 -0.01 18.00 10.95
C LEU A 64 0.40 19.29 11.70
N GLU A 65 -0.32 20.39 11.54
CA GLU A 65 -0.13 21.57 12.39
C GLU A 65 -0.52 21.34 13.87
N LYS A 66 -1.34 20.32 14.14
CA LYS A 66 -1.90 20.07 15.46
C LYS A 66 -1.26 18.89 16.17
N GLU A 67 -0.90 17.85 15.42
CA GLU A 67 -0.42 16.61 16.00
C GLU A 67 0.49 15.85 15.04
N LYS A 68 1.34 15.01 15.61
CA LYS A 68 2.14 14.05 14.85
C LYS A 68 1.29 12.86 14.46
N ILE A 69 1.47 12.40 13.22
CA ILE A 69 0.78 11.22 12.69
C ILE A 69 1.74 10.30 11.96
N SER A 70 1.36 9.03 11.86
CA SER A 70 1.93 8.07 10.92
C SER A 70 1.03 7.94 9.70
N ILE A 71 1.65 7.74 8.54
CA ILE A 71 0.94 7.67 7.25
C ILE A 71 1.25 6.33 6.58
N ILE A 72 0.22 5.70 6.04
CA ILE A 72 0.36 4.55 5.14
C ILE A 72 -0.10 5.01 3.75
N ALA A 73 0.84 5.14 2.82
CA ALA A 73 0.58 5.49 1.42
C ALA A 73 0.38 4.21 0.60
N LEU A 74 -0.85 4.00 0.11
CA LEU A 74 -1.25 2.81 -0.65
C LEU A 74 -1.46 3.09 -2.14
N GLY A 75 -1.07 4.28 -2.59
CA GLY A 75 -1.15 4.74 -3.98
C GLY A 75 -0.05 5.73 -4.30
N PRO A 76 -0.11 6.39 -5.47
CA PRO A 76 0.86 7.44 -5.83
C PRO A 76 0.96 8.51 -4.74
N MET A 77 2.18 8.92 -4.42
CA MET A 77 2.44 9.87 -3.32
C MET A 77 2.18 11.34 -3.68
N THR A 78 1.35 11.62 -4.67
CA THR A 78 1.06 12.98 -5.17
C THR A 78 0.56 13.92 -4.07
N ASN A 79 -0.37 13.46 -3.22
CA ASN A 79 -0.90 14.27 -2.11
C ASN A 79 0.21 14.67 -1.12
N LEU A 80 1.07 13.73 -0.76
CA LEU A 80 2.20 13.98 0.14
C LEU A 80 3.23 14.91 -0.49
N ALA A 81 3.53 14.70 -1.77
CA ALA A 81 4.44 15.56 -2.51
C ALA A 81 3.93 16.99 -2.62
N SER A 82 2.64 17.18 -2.93
CA SER A 82 1.99 18.50 -2.95
C SER A 82 2.08 19.18 -1.59
N LEU A 83 1.87 18.43 -0.51
CA LEU A 83 2.03 18.93 0.86
C LEU A 83 3.46 19.38 1.14
N PHE A 84 4.46 18.53 0.85
CA PHE A 84 5.87 18.85 1.17
C PHE A 84 6.46 19.97 0.30
N LEU A 85 5.97 20.13 -0.93
CA LEU A 85 6.31 21.27 -1.77
C LEU A 85 5.75 22.58 -1.20
N LYS A 86 4.56 22.55 -0.63
CA LYS A 86 3.89 23.70 -0.02
C LYS A 86 4.38 24.00 1.39
N ARG A 87 4.54 22.95 2.22
CA ARG A 87 4.85 23.02 3.66
C ARG A 87 5.93 22.00 4.04
N PRO A 88 7.18 22.24 3.61
CA PRO A 88 8.29 21.33 3.91
C PRO A 88 8.58 21.20 5.41
N ASP A 89 8.16 22.17 6.22
CA ASP A 89 8.28 22.14 7.67
C ASP A 89 7.44 21.05 8.33
N LEU A 90 6.32 20.66 7.73
CA LEU A 90 5.41 19.67 8.30
C LEU A 90 5.94 18.23 8.24
N ILE A 91 7.01 17.98 7.52
CA ILE A 91 7.62 16.64 7.49
C ILE A 91 8.11 16.20 8.88
N GLU A 92 8.46 17.13 9.75
CA GLU A 92 8.85 16.87 11.14
C GLU A 92 7.69 16.33 11.99
N GLN A 93 6.46 16.57 11.56
CA GLN A 93 5.25 16.09 12.23
C GLN A 93 4.83 14.70 11.76
N ILE A 94 5.52 14.11 10.80
CA ILE A 94 5.27 12.73 10.38
C ILE A 94 6.14 11.82 11.23
N ASP A 95 5.50 11.01 12.09
CA ASP A 95 6.21 10.02 12.90
C ASP A 95 6.81 8.96 11.99
N GLU A 96 6.03 8.46 11.04
CA GLU A 96 6.41 7.37 10.16
C GLU A 96 5.64 7.43 8.83
N LEU A 97 6.30 7.05 7.75
CA LEU A 97 5.69 6.83 6.43
C LEU A 97 5.99 5.41 5.95
N VAL A 98 4.94 4.60 5.83
CA VAL A 98 4.99 3.32 5.15
C VAL A 98 4.38 3.50 3.76
N SER A 99 5.11 3.17 2.71
CA SER A 99 4.64 3.32 1.33
C SER A 99 4.62 1.96 0.63
N MET A 100 3.44 1.54 0.18
CA MET A 100 3.34 0.48 -0.82
C MET A 100 3.73 1.07 -2.17
N GLY A 101 4.84 0.62 -2.73
CA GLY A 101 5.36 1.09 -4.00
C GLY A 101 6.82 0.77 -4.22
N GLY A 102 7.27 0.92 -5.47
CA GLY A 102 8.64 0.69 -5.87
C GLY A 102 9.07 -0.77 -5.94
N SER A 103 10.33 -0.96 -6.29
CA SER A 103 10.98 -2.28 -6.32
C SER A 103 12.49 -2.11 -6.15
N PHE A 104 13.16 -3.10 -5.56
CA PHE A 104 14.62 -3.11 -5.40
C PHE A 104 15.29 -4.02 -6.44
N LYS A 105 15.06 -5.32 -6.36
CA LYS A 105 15.57 -6.33 -7.29
C LYS A 105 14.48 -6.97 -8.13
N SER A 106 13.23 -6.83 -7.72
CA SER A 106 12.10 -7.32 -8.49
C SER A 106 11.94 -6.50 -9.77
N HIS A 107 11.52 -7.14 -10.85
CA HIS A 107 11.08 -6.41 -12.04
C HIS A 107 9.82 -5.57 -11.74
N GLY A 108 9.50 -4.61 -12.58
CA GLY A 108 8.28 -3.82 -12.47
C GLY A 108 7.00 -4.63 -12.75
N ASN A 109 5.86 -3.99 -12.59
CA ASN A 109 4.54 -4.54 -12.92
C ASN A 109 3.78 -3.72 -13.97
N CYS A 110 4.29 -2.53 -14.35
CA CYS A 110 3.75 -1.68 -15.41
C CYS A 110 4.81 -1.20 -16.40
N SER A 111 6.06 -1.43 -16.10
CA SER A 111 7.22 -1.30 -16.98
C SER A 111 8.26 -2.35 -16.57
N PRO A 112 9.31 -2.59 -17.37
CA PRO A 112 10.35 -3.57 -17.00
C PRO A 112 10.98 -3.33 -15.63
N VAL A 113 10.98 -2.10 -15.13
CA VAL A 113 11.75 -1.70 -13.94
C VAL A 113 10.95 -0.95 -12.87
N ALA A 114 9.70 -0.57 -13.16
CA ALA A 114 8.95 0.30 -12.26
C ALA A 114 7.64 -0.34 -11.75
N GLU A 115 7.36 -0.10 -10.49
CA GLU A 115 6.08 -0.40 -9.85
C GLU A 115 5.10 0.74 -10.12
N TYR A 116 3.80 0.40 -10.25
CA TYR A 116 2.75 1.30 -10.74
C TYR A 116 2.61 2.59 -9.93
N ASN A 117 2.58 2.55 -8.60
CA ASN A 117 2.37 3.75 -7.79
C ASN A 117 3.46 4.79 -8.02
N TYR A 118 4.72 4.35 -8.07
CA TYR A 118 5.84 5.25 -8.32
C TYR A 118 5.99 5.58 -9.80
N TRP A 119 5.59 4.68 -10.70
CA TRP A 119 5.56 4.96 -12.12
C TRP A 119 4.45 5.93 -12.51
N CYS A 120 3.30 5.87 -11.84
CA CYS A 120 2.16 6.79 -12.07
C CYS A 120 2.53 8.23 -11.73
N ASP A 121 3.20 8.47 -10.60
CA ASP A 121 3.76 9.79 -10.24
C ASP A 121 5.21 9.70 -9.75
N PRO A 122 6.17 9.52 -10.66
CA PRO A 122 7.58 9.41 -10.27
C PRO A 122 8.14 10.71 -9.67
N HIS A 123 7.62 11.87 -10.07
CA HIS A 123 8.00 13.14 -9.48
C HIS A 123 7.47 13.27 -8.05
N GLY A 124 6.25 12.82 -7.79
CA GLY A 124 5.70 12.78 -6.44
C GLY A 124 6.50 11.87 -5.52
N ALA A 125 6.85 10.68 -6.00
CA ALA A 125 7.72 9.78 -5.27
C ALA A 125 9.11 10.39 -5.00
N ALA A 126 9.77 10.97 -6.03
CA ALA A 126 11.07 11.62 -5.89
C ALA A 126 11.03 12.76 -4.85
N VAL A 127 10.03 13.63 -4.89
CA VAL A 127 9.84 14.72 -3.92
C VAL A 127 9.74 14.17 -2.50
N CYS A 128 9.00 13.09 -2.27
CA CYS A 128 8.87 12.48 -0.95
C CYS A 128 10.21 11.92 -0.45
N TYR A 129 10.94 11.17 -1.28
CA TYR A 129 12.25 10.63 -0.91
C TYR A 129 13.27 11.71 -0.62
N GLU A 130 13.30 12.79 -1.43
CA GLU A 130 14.18 13.94 -1.18
C GLU A 130 13.83 14.70 0.09
N ALA A 131 12.54 14.89 0.36
CA ALA A 131 12.05 15.57 1.56
C ALA A 131 12.44 14.77 2.81
N PHE A 132 12.25 13.45 2.80
CA PHE A 132 12.67 12.57 3.89
C PHE A 132 14.18 12.54 4.08
N ALA A 133 14.97 12.52 3.00
CA ALA A 133 16.42 12.65 3.07
C ALA A 133 16.86 13.96 3.76
N LYS A 134 16.26 15.09 3.39
CA LYS A 134 16.56 16.39 3.99
C LYS A 134 16.20 16.47 5.48
N ALA A 135 15.13 15.79 5.88
CA ALA A 135 14.68 15.71 7.27
C ALA A 135 15.41 14.64 8.10
N GLY A 136 16.34 13.87 7.51
CA GLY A 136 17.01 12.76 8.19
C GLY A 136 16.07 11.61 8.57
N LYS A 137 14.96 11.48 7.86
CA LYS A 137 13.93 10.45 8.08
C LYS A 137 13.96 9.38 6.99
N LYS A 138 13.27 8.27 7.21
CA LYS A 138 13.22 7.14 6.28
C LYS A 138 11.78 6.81 5.90
N ILE A 139 11.57 6.49 4.61
CA ILE A 139 10.34 5.90 4.11
C ILE A 139 10.48 4.38 4.21
N HIS A 140 9.52 3.71 4.83
CA HIS A 140 9.45 2.25 4.80
C HIS A 140 8.84 1.80 3.48
N MET A 141 9.66 1.26 2.60
CA MET A 141 9.24 0.86 1.25
C MET A 141 8.79 -0.60 1.23
N ILE A 142 7.49 -0.81 1.04
CA ILE A 142 6.88 -2.12 0.78
C ILE A 142 6.79 -2.29 -0.74
N GLY A 143 7.90 -2.72 -1.33
CA GLY A 143 8.02 -2.87 -2.78
C GLY A 143 7.60 -4.23 -3.30
N LEU A 144 7.68 -4.41 -4.63
CA LEU A 144 7.33 -5.68 -5.29
C LEU A 144 8.21 -6.85 -4.85
N ASP A 145 9.39 -6.60 -4.29
CA ASP A 145 10.28 -7.62 -3.76
C ASP A 145 9.65 -8.42 -2.61
N VAL A 146 8.82 -7.79 -1.82
CA VAL A 146 8.17 -8.39 -0.66
C VAL A 146 6.71 -8.72 -0.95
N THR A 147 5.97 -7.88 -1.68
CA THR A 147 4.54 -8.10 -1.94
C THR A 147 4.30 -9.32 -2.84
N ARG A 148 5.16 -9.61 -3.81
CA ARG A 148 5.07 -10.79 -4.66
C ARG A 148 5.22 -12.13 -3.92
N LYS A 149 5.64 -12.10 -2.67
CA LYS A 149 5.67 -13.28 -1.79
C LYS A 149 4.30 -13.60 -1.19
N ILE A 150 3.34 -12.70 -1.34
CA ILE A 150 1.98 -12.85 -0.82
C ILE A 150 1.02 -13.06 -1.99
N VAL A 151 0.58 -14.29 -2.19
CA VAL A 151 -0.35 -14.64 -3.26
C VAL A 151 -1.64 -15.20 -2.68
N LEU A 152 -2.76 -14.58 -3.02
CA LEU A 152 -4.08 -15.17 -2.80
C LEU A 152 -4.32 -16.20 -3.91
N THR A 153 -4.08 -17.46 -3.59
CA THR A 153 -4.29 -18.58 -4.53
C THR A 153 -5.77 -18.97 -4.61
N PRO A 154 -6.21 -19.68 -5.66
CA PRO A 154 -7.56 -20.23 -5.73
C PRO A 154 -7.93 -21.14 -4.56
N ASN A 155 -6.96 -21.89 -4.01
CA ASN A 155 -7.17 -22.76 -2.85
C ASN A 155 -7.44 -21.95 -1.58
N ILE A 156 -6.67 -20.87 -1.35
CA ILE A 156 -6.90 -19.95 -0.23
C ILE A 156 -8.26 -19.27 -0.39
N LEU A 157 -8.63 -18.85 -1.60
CA LEU A 157 -9.93 -18.24 -1.86
C LEU A 157 -11.08 -19.21 -1.58
N GLU A 158 -10.97 -20.46 -2.00
CA GLU A 158 -11.96 -21.49 -1.69
C GLU A 158 -12.06 -21.73 -0.17
N TYR A 159 -10.92 -21.76 0.53
CA TYR A 159 -10.88 -21.89 1.99
C TYR A 159 -11.64 -20.72 2.67
N ILE A 160 -11.39 -19.48 2.23
CA ILE A 160 -12.12 -18.30 2.70
C ILE A 160 -13.63 -18.46 2.49
N CYS A 161 -14.05 -18.91 1.31
CA CYS A 161 -15.47 -19.13 0.99
C CYS A 161 -16.13 -20.19 1.89
N ARG A 162 -15.36 -21.20 2.32
CA ARG A 162 -15.85 -22.24 3.26
C ARG A 162 -15.98 -21.70 4.67
N LEU A 163 -15.08 -20.84 5.12
CA LEU A 163 -15.09 -20.27 6.46
C LEU A 163 -16.12 -19.16 6.63
N ASP A 164 -16.20 -18.24 5.68
CA ASP A 164 -17.14 -17.11 5.66
C ASP A 164 -17.65 -16.90 4.23
N PRO A 165 -18.77 -17.57 3.85
CA PRO A 165 -19.28 -17.49 2.49
C PRO A 165 -19.56 -16.08 2.00
N LYS A 166 -19.99 -15.16 2.88
CA LYS A 166 -20.29 -13.78 2.52
C LYS A 166 -19.03 -12.99 2.19
N THR A 167 -18.04 -13.06 3.05
CA THR A 167 -16.74 -12.40 2.79
C THR A 167 -16.00 -13.06 1.64
N GLY A 168 -16.06 -14.39 1.53
CA GLY A 168 -15.45 -15.14 0.43
C GLY A 168 -16.03 -14.78 -0.93
N GLU A 169 -17.34 -14.66 -1.06
CA GLU A 169 -17.98 -14.24 -2.31
C GLU A 169 -17.61 -12.79 -2.68
N PHE A 170 -17.54 -11.90 -1.69
CA PHE A 170 -17.08 -10.53 -1.92
C PHE A 170 -15.65 -10.52 -2.47
N ILE A 171 -14.72 -11.25 -1.82
CA ILE A 171 -13.33 -11.33 -2.25
C ILE A 171 -13.24 -11.95 -3.65
N ARG A 172 -13.94 -13.04 -3.90
CA ARG A 172 -13.99 -13.71 -5.21
C ARG A 172 -14.36 -12.74 -6.34
N ARG A 173 -15.39 -11.92 -6.10
CA ARG A 173 -15.88 -10.97 -7.10
C ARG A 173 -14.89 -9.85 -7.39
N ILE A 174 -14.25 -9.29 -6.36
CA ILE A 174 -13.31 -8.18 -6.55
C ILE A 174 -11.92 -8.62 -7.03
N THR A 175 -11.55 -9.90 -6.85
CA THR A 175 -10.22 -10.40 -7.22
C THR A 175 -10.20 -11.21 -8.51
N GLY A 176 -11.35 -11.63 -9.06
CA GLY A 176 -11.39 -12.47 -10.25
C GLY A 176 -10.66 -11.84 -11.44
N PHE A 177 -10.99 -10.60 -11.77
CA PHE A 177 -10.34 -9.83 -12.85
C PHE A 177 -8.82 -9.67 -12.61
N TYR A 178 -8.44 -9.44 -11.35
CA TYR A 178 -7.04 -9.27 -10.96
C TYR A 178 -6.25 -10.59 -11.00
N MET A 179 -6.89 -11.74 -10.76
CA MET A 179 -6.28 -13.06 -10.95
C MET A 179 -6.03 -13.35 -12.43
N ASP A 180 -6.97 -12.98 -13.32
CA ASP A 180 -6.82 -13.13 -14.77
C ASP A 180 -5.66 -12.26 -15.28
N PHE A 181 -5.55 -11.02 -14.80
CA PHE A 181 -4.41 -10.14 -15.10
C PHE A 181 -3.07 -10.77 -14.68
N HIS A 182 -2.95 -11.30 -13.45
CA HIS A 182 -1.71 -11.92 -12.99
C HIS A 182 -1.36 -13.18 -13.78
N TRP A 183 -2.35 -13.95 -14.20
CA TRP A 183 -2.12 -15.09 -15.07
C TRP A 183 -1.58 -14.67 -16.44
N GLU A 184 -2.19 -13.67 -17.05
CA GLU A 184 -1.84 -13.22 -18.40
C GLU A 184 -0.46 -12.56 -18.46
N TYR A 185 -0.16 -11.69 -17.50
CA TYR A 185 1.05 -10.84 -17.54
C TYR A 185 2.21 -11.35 -16.70
N GLU A 186 1.95 -12.08 -15.61
CA GLU A 186 2.98 -12.53 -14.69
C GLU A 186 3.08 -14.07 -14.55
N GLY A 187 2.16 -14.83 -15.15
CA GLY A 187 2.13 -16.30 -15.05
C GLY A 187 1.83 -16.80 -13.64
N ILE A 188 1.15 -16.01 -12.80
CA ILE A 188 0.80 -16.33 -11.42
C ILE A 188 -0.61 -16.91 -11.36
N ILE A 189 -0.78 -18.08 -10.74
CA ILE A 189 -2.11 -18.65 -10.44
C ILE A 189 -2.61 -18.08 -9.12
N GLY A 190 -3.37 -16.99 -9.21
CA GLY A 190 -3.84 -16.20 -8.08
C GLY A 190 -3.60 -14.71 -8.30
N CYS A 191 -3.63 -13.93 -7.24
CA CYS A 191 -3.25 -12.52 -7.32
C CYS A 191 -2.37 -12.09 -6.15
N VAL A 192 -1.45 -11.17 -6.43
CA VAL A 192 -0.55 -10.61 -5.41
C VAL A 192 -1.32 -9.66 -4.50
N ILE A 193 -1.11 -9.78 -3.18
CA ILE A 193 -1.74 -8.92 -2.18
C ILE A 193 -0.74 -7.86 -1.75
N ASN A 194 -0.87 -6.65 -2.28
CA ASN A 194 0.09 -5.57 -2.10
C ASN A 194 -0.22 -4.71 -0.86
N ASP A 195 -1.28 -3.92 -0.90
CA ASP A 195 -1.59 -2.90 0.10
C ASP A 195 -1.84 -3.43 1.51
N PRO A 196 -2.54 -4.56 1.69
CA PRO A 196 -2.73 -5.13 3.02
C PRO A 196 -1.43 -5.49 3.72
N LEU A 197 -0.35 -5.83 2.98
CA LEU A 197 0.95 -6.09 3.59
C LEU A 197 1.56 -4.82 4.22
N ALA A 198 1.39 -3.65 3.59
CA ALA A 198 1.86 -2.39 4.15
C ALA A 198 1.15 -2.07 5.48
N VAL A 199 -0.16 -2.37 5.56
CA VAL A 199 -0.94 -2.22 6.79
C VAL A 199 -0.52 -3.23 7.85
N ALA A 200 -0.30 -4.49 7.47
CA ALA A 200 0.18 -5.54 8.38
C ALA A 200 1.54 -5.16 8.97
N TYR A 201 2.50 -4.78 8.14
CA TYR A 201 3.81 -4.31 8.58
C TYR A 201 3.73 -3.08 9.49
N PHE A 202 2.83 -2.14 9.23
CA PHE A 202 2.64 -0.98 10.11
C PHE A 202 2.16 -1.40 11.51
N THR A 203 1.34 -2.43 11.61
CA THR A 203 0.79 -2.92 12.89
C THR A 203 1.70 -3.93 13.60
N ASP A 204 2.53 -4.64 12.84
CA ASP A 204 3.48 -5.65 13.31
C ASP A 204 4.78 -5.57 12.49
N ARG A 205 5.82 -5.03 13.10
CA ARG A 205 7.13 -4.81 12.44
C ARG A 205 7.87 -6.10 12.12
N ASP A 206 7.61 -7.15 12.87
CA ASP A 206 8.24 -8.45 12.68
C ASP A 206 7.69 -9.18 11.43
N MET A 207 6.59 -8.66 10.85
CA MET A 207 6.00 -9.18 9.62
C MET A 207 6.95 -9.14 8.42
N CYS A 208 7.82 -8.14 8.34
CA CYS A 208 8.78 -8.00 7.26
C CYS A 208 10.16 -7.64 7.78
N THR A 209 11.20 -8.09 7.08
CA THR A 209 12.59 -7.67 7.33
C THR A 209 13.20 -7.01 6.10
N GLY A 210 14.21 -6.15 6.34
CA GLY A 210 14.82 -5.37 5.28
C GLY A 210 16.11 -4.70 5.74
N PHE A 211 16.50 -3.65 5.02
CA PHE A 211 17.71 -2.89 5.31
C PHE A 211 17.55 -1.41 4.99
N ASP A 212 18.36 -0.59 5.62
CA ASP A 212 18.40 0.84 5.38
C ASP A 212 19.28 1.16 4.16
N SER A 213 18.79 2.09 3.32
CA SER A 213 19.53 2.52 2.13
C SER A 213 19.16 3.94 1.72
N PHE A 214 20.05 4.59 0.96
CA PHE A 214 19.65 5.76 0.20
C PHE A 214 18.92 5.29 -1.06
N THR A 215 17.76 5.85 -1.31
CA THR A 215 16.94 5.56 -2.49
C THR A 215 16.59 6.84 -3.22
N ALA A 216 16.69 6.79 -4.54
CA ALA A 216 16.19 7.80 -5.47
C ALA A 216 15.17 7.20 -6.42
N VAL A 217 14.29 8.03 -6.97
CA VAL A 217 13.30 7.61 -7.97
C VAL A 217 13.62 8.30 -9.30
N GLU A 218 13.72 7.50 -10.36
CA GLU A 218 13.98 8.02 -11.70
C GLU A 218 12.73 8.70 -12.26
N THR A 219 12.89 9.93 -12.70
CA THR A 219 11.75 10.76 -13.13
C THR A 219 11.63 10.94 -14.63
N GLU A 220 12.64 10.49 -15.41
CA GLU A 220 12.68 10.68 -16.85
C GLU A 220 13.25 9.44 -17.58
N GLY A 221 13.16 9.43 -18.88
CA GLY A 221 13.78 8.42 -19.73
C GLY A 221 13.10 7.05 -19.68
N ILE A 222 13.84 6.04 -20.14
CA ILE A 222 13.33 4.67 -20.30
C ILE A 222 13.06 3.97 -18.97
N SER A 223 13.72 4.39 -17.91
CA SER A 223 13.59 3.84 -16.55
C SER A 223 12.70 4.67 -15.63
N ILE A 224 11.86 5.54 -16.19
CA ILE A 224 10.95 6.39 -15.43
C ILE A 224 10.12 5.58 -14.40
N GLY A 225 10.12 6.03 -13.16
CA GLY A 225 9.46 5.36 -12.03
C GLY A 225 10.29 4.28 -11.34
N GLN A 226 11.48 3.96 -11.85
CA GLN A 226 12.40 3.02 -11.20
C GLN A 226 12.88 3.58 -9.86
N THR A 227 12.83 2.76 -8.82
CA THR A 227 13.52 3.01 -7.56
C THR A 227 14.98 2.55 -7.67
N VAL A 228 15.90 3.49 -7.51
CA VAL A 228 17.33 3.23 -7.51
C VAL A 228 17.80 3.17 -6.06
N VAL A 229 17.97 1.95 -5.56
CA VAL A 229 18.36 1.67 -4.17
C VAL A 229 19.87 1.47 -4.09
N ASP A 230 20.57 2.34 -3.39
CA ASP A 230 22.04 2.27 -3.24
C ASP A 230 22.46 1.27 -2.14
N SER A 231 22.12 0.01 -2.33
CA SER A 231 22.39 -1.06 -1.36
C SER A 231 23.87 -1.32 -1.08
N MET A 232 24.75 -0.81 -1.94
CA MET A 232 26.21 -0.94 -1.78
C MET A 232 26.88 0.36 -1.31
N ASN A 233 26.07 1.40 -1.03
CA ASN A 233 26.53 2.71 -0.56
C ASN A 233 27.57 3.36 -1.49
N PHE A 234 27.34 3.29 -2.83
CA PHE A 234 28.21 3.94 -3.81
C PHE A 234 28.18 5.46 -3.69
N TRP A 235 27.02 6.03 -3.37
CA TRP A 235 26.83 7.47 -3.24
C TRP A 235 27.26 8.04 -1.89
N LYS A 236 27.54 7.17 -0.89
CA LYS A 236 27.93 7.56 0.47
C LYS A 236 26.98 8.58 1.09
N LYS A 237 25.67 8.41 0.86
CA LYS A 237 24.61 9.24 1.40
C LYS A 237 23.95 8.57 2.58
N GLU A 238 23.46 9.39 3.52
CA GLU A 238 22.65 8.88 4.63
C GLU A 238 21.37 8.20 4.13
N PRO A 239 20.97 7.08 4.72
CA PRO A 239 19.77 6.38 4.33
C PRO A 239 18.51 7.23 4.49
N ASN A 240 17.67 7.27 3.46
CA ASN A 240 16.36 7.91 3.47
C ASN A 240 15.21 6.90 3.34
N SER A 241 15.52 5.62 3.35
CA SER A 241 14.55 4.54 3.22
C SER A 241 14.96 3.31 4.00
N HIS A 242 13.94 2.54 4.42
CA HIS A 242 14.04 1.18 4.89
C HIS A 242 13.38 0.28 3.85
N ILE A 243 14.15 -0.55 3.16
CA ILE A 243 13.71 -1.38 2.04
C ILE A 243 13.33 -2.75 2.56
N LEU A 244 12.04 -3.12 2.49
CA LEU A 244 11.58 -4.44 2.91
C LEU A 244 11.82 -5.45 1.78
N THR A 245 12.41 -6.60 2.13
CA THR A 245 12.78 -7.63 1.15
C THR A 245 12.28 -9.01 1.49
N GLU A 246 11.99 -9.28 2.76
CA GLU A 246 11.52 -10.58 3.24
C GLU A 246 10.24 -10.43 4.04
N THR A 247 9.34 -11.41 3.91
CA THR A 247 8.11 -11.56 4.69
C THR A 247 7.75 -13.03 4.81
N ASP A 248 7.05 -13.39 5.89
CA ASP A 248 6.38 -14.68 6.02
C ASP A 248 4.95 -14.58 5.46
N GLY A 249 4.78 -15.09 4.24
CA GLY A 249 3.48 -15.03 3.56
C GLY A 249 2.38 -15.81 4.26
N LYS A 250 2.72 -16.90 4.95
CA LYS A 250 1.75 -17.71 5.70
C LYS A 250 1.30 -16.98 6.96
N GLN A 251 2.24 -16.43 7.71
CA GLN A 251 1.93 -15.60 8.87
C GLN A 251 1.07 -14.39 8.49
N PHE A 252 1.46 -13.69 7.40
CA PHE A 252 0.64 -12.60 6.87
C PHE A 252 -0.77 -13.06 6.56
N MET A 253 -0.94 -14.17 5.85
CA MET A 253 -2.26 -14.65 5.45
C MET A 253 -3.13 -15.03 6.67
N LYS A 254 -2.55 -15.67 7.69
CA LYS A 254 -3.23 -15.96 8.97
C LYS A 254 -3.69 -14.66 9.64
N LEU A 255 -2.79 -13.69 9.80
CA LEU A 255 -3.12 -12.38 10.36
C LEU A 255 -4.24 -11.71 9.55
N PHE A 256 -4.09 -11.60 8.24
CA PHE A 256 -5.04 -10.94 7.36
C PHE A 256 -6.43 -11.59 7.45
N LEU A 257 -6.51 -12.91 7.33
CA LEU A 257 -7.80 -13.61 7.39
C LEU A 257 -8.43 -13.53 8.79
N SER A 258 -7.66 -13.57 9.87
CA SER A 258 -8.19 -13.39 11.23
C SER A 258 -8.85 -12.02 11.42
N ARG A 259 -8.42 -11.00 10.65
CA ARG A 259 -8.98 -9.64 10.72
C ARG A 259 -10.25 -9.45 9.89
N ILE A 260 -10.40 -10.17 8.80
CA ILE A 260 -11.51 -9.96 7.85
C ILE A 260 -12.63 -11.00 7.99
N LEU A 261 -12.32 -12.26 8.38
CA LEU A 261 -13.30 -13.33 8.46
C LEU A 261 -14.08 -13.32 9.77
N LYS A 262 -15.35 -13.76 9.68
CA LYS A 262 -16.26 -13.93 10.81
C LYS A 262 -16.81 -15.36 10.85
N LYS A 263 -16.87 -15.92 12.05
CA LYS A 263 -17.59 -17.16 12.34
C LYS A 263 -19.11 -16.92 12.27
N ASN A 264 -19.90 -17.99 12.22
CA ASN A 264 -21.37 -17.93 12.16
C ASN A 264 -21.99 -17.20 13.36
N ASP A 265 -21.33 -17.20 14.50
CA ASP A 265 -21.75 -16.48 15.72
C ASP A 265 -21.35 -14.99 15.71
N GLY A 266 -20.70 -14.50 14.64
CA GLY A 266 -20.21 -13.14 14.46
C GLY A 266 -18.85 -12.86 15.10
N SER A 267 -18.26 -13.80 15.83
CA SER A 267 -16.90 -13.69 16.36
C SER A 267 -15.87 -13.77 15.22
N ARG A 268 -14.63 -13.32 15.47
CA ARG A 268 -13.54 -13.43 14.50
C ARG A 268 -12.80 -14.76 14.66
N TYR A 269 -12.22 -15.24 13.57
CA TYR A 269 -11.23 -16.30 13.63
C TYR A 269 -9.97 -15.78 14.31
N ARG A 270 -9.28 -16.65 15.07
CA ARG A 270 -7.94 -16.42 15.58
C ARG A 270 -6.95 -17.03 14.60
N GLU A 271 -5.71 -16.58 14.61
CA GLU A 271 -4.68 -17.11 13.71
C GLU A 271 -4.46 -18.61 13.89
N GLU A 272 -4.55 -19.09 15.13
CA GLU A 272 -4.48 -20.53 15.46
C GLU A 272 -5.69 -21.36 14.94
N ASP A 273 -6.82 -20.74 14.63
CA ASP A 273 -7.97 -21.40 14.00
C ASP A 273 -7.77 -21.61 12.48
N LEU A 274 -6.67 -21.11 11.90
CA LEU A 274 -6.39 -21.03 10.46
C LEU A 274 -5.20 -21.91 10.04
N ASP A 275 -4.92 -22.99 10.78
CA ASP A 275 -3.74 -23.84 10.58
C ASP A 275 -3.70 -24.55 9.22
N LEU A 276 -4.86 -24.74 8.55
CA LEU A 276 -4.89 -25.29 7.20
C LEU A 276 -4.10 -24.44 6.18
N LEU A 277 -3.90 -23.14 6.47
CA LEU A 277 -3.05 -22.29 5.63
C LEU A 277 -1.58 -22.73 5.59
N ASP A 278 -1.12 -23.51 6.57
CA ASP A 278 0.24 -24.05 6.56
C ASP A 278 0.43 -25.14 5.49
N GLU A 279 -0.69 -25.74 5.02
CA GLU A 279 -0.72 -26.80 4.02
C GLU A 279 -1.10 -26.30 2.61
N LEU A 280 -1.64 -25.05 2.50
CA LEU A 280 -2.08 -24.42 1.26
C LEU A 280 -1.02 -23.50 0.66
#